data_13b8566aa044ad4ee63716e457efe380
#
_entry.id   13b8566aa044ad4ee63716e457efe380
#
_cell.length_a   1.000
_cell.length_b   1.000
_cell.length_c   1.000
_cell.angle_alpha   90.00
_cell.angle_beta   90.00
_cell.angle_gamma   90.00
#
_symmetry.space_group_name_H-M   'P 1'
#
loop_
_entity.id
_entity.type
_entity.pdbx_description
1 polymer ?
#
loop_
_entity_poly.entity_id
_entity_poly.type
_entity_poly.pdbx_seq_one_letter_code
_entity_poly.pdbx_strand_id
1 'polypeptide(L)'
;MLFRSSFATPLASHGLDPSGAVHWNLSASALHKRAVERGEAQLTAHGVLLATTGERTGRSPNDRFIVDEPGFADHVWWGKVNKPTSRTVFEGLLEKVRAHLDAADELFVKDAHCGADSNYAMPVRLVTEKAWHAAFYHNMFVRSEPSELVDHVPQYTILHAPELLADPQVDGVNSGVFVILALDRGLVIIGGSHYAGEIKKAIFTIMNHILPAKGIMPMHCSANTDGKDAALFFGLSGTGKTTLSADPHRALVGDDEHGWSDDGVFNFEGG
;
A
#
# COMPACT_ATOMS: atom_id res chain seq x y z
N MET A 1 -28.04 5.08 -14.38
CA MET A 1 -27.47 6.44 -14.55
C MET A 1 -26.06 6.36 -13.98
N LEU A 2 -25.07 6.19 -14.88
CA LEU A 2 -23.66 6.06 -14.49
C LEU A 2 -23.16 7.43 -14.05
N PHE A 3 -22.94 7.61 -12.75
CA PHE A 3 -22.16 8.74 -12.24
C PHE A 3 -20.72 8.58 -12.73
N ARG A 4 -20.35 9.17 -13.84
CA ARG A 4 -18.96 9.51 -14.10
C ARG A 4 -18.60 10.62 -13.11
N SER A 5 -18.16 10.23 -11.93
CA SER A 5 -17.57 11.15 -10.98
C SER A 5 -16.28 11.67 -11.60
N SER A 6 -16.19 12.98 -11.79
CA SER A 6 -14.96 13.67 -12.16
C SER A 6 -14.04 13.68 -10.94
N PHE A 7 -13.35 12.58 -10.67
CA PHE A 7 -12.22 12.57 -9.72
C PHE A 7 -11.07 13.39 -10.34
N ALA A 8 -10.36 14.14 -9.51
CA ALA A 8 -9.27 15.03 -9.95
C ALA A 8 -8.18 14.28 -10.74
N THR A 9 -7.99 12.98 -10.46
CA THR A 9 -7.04 12.13 -11.18
C THR A 9 -7.75 10.86 -11.68
N PRO A 10 -8.17 10.80 -12.96
CA PRO A 10 -8.84 9.64 -13.53
C PRO A 10 -7.86 8.45 -13.73
N LEU A 11 -8.39 7.23 -13.85
CA LEU A 11 -7.56 6.04 -14.13
C LEU A 11 -6.77 6.14 -15.43
N ALA A 12 -7.28 6.87 -16.42
CA ALA A 12 -6.58 7.14 -17.69
C ALA A 12 -5.22 7.83 -17.49
N SER A 13 -5.02 8.59 -16.41
CA SER A 13 -3.70 9.18 -16.08
C SER A 13 -2.64 8.12 -15.76
N HIS A 14 -3.08 6.92 -15.35
CA HIS A 14 -2.22 5.76 -15.11
C HIS A 14 -2.19 4.80 -16.31
N GLY A 15 -2.82 5.19 -17.45
CA GLY A 15 -2.90 4.38 -18.66
C GLY A 15 -3.87 3.20 -18.53
N LEU A 16 -4.89 3.30 -17.69
CA LEU A 16 -5.94 2.31 -17.51
C LEU A 16 -7.23 2.76 -18.22
N ASP A 17 -7.85 1.83 -18.96
CA ASP A 17 -9.16 2.00 -19.61
C ASP A 17 -10.03 0.75 -19.35
N PRO A 18 -10.46 0.53 -18.09
CA PRO A 18 -11.13 -0.68 -17.69
C PRO A 18 -12.46 -0.89 -18.46
N SER A 19 -12.65 -2.11 -18.98
CA SER A 19 -13.89 -2.53 -19.63
C SER A 19 -14.99 -2.90 -18.63
N GLY A 20 -14.62 -3.27 -17.41
CA GLY A 20 -15.51 -3.65 -16.32
C GLY A 20 -15.99 -2.51 -15.46
N ALA A 21 -16.67 -2.83 -14.37
CA ALA A 21 -17.17 -1.85 -13.40
C ALA A 21 -16.03 -1.31 -12.54
N VAL A 22 -16.02 0.02 -12.29
CA VAL A 22 -15.04 0.66 -11.39
C VAL A 22 -15.75 1.21 -10.17
N HIS A 23 -15.34 0.72 -9.01
CA HIS A 23 -15.87 1.10 -7.71
C HIS A 23 -14.90 2.06 -7.00
N TRP A 24 -15.33 3.30 -6.80
CA TRP A 24 -14.53 4.33 -6.15
C TRP A 24 -14.87 4.48 -4.68
N ASN A 25 -13.87 4.42 -3.83
CA ASN A 25 -13.94 4.79 -2.42
C ASN A 25 -15.11 4.17 -1.64
N LEU A 26 -15.46 2.91 -1.95
CA LEU A 26 -16.51 2.20 -1.22
C LEU A 26 -16.22 2.18 0.29
N SER A 27 -17.29 2.23 1.10
CA SER A 27 -17.19 2.06 2.54
C SER A 27 -16.69 0.66 2.93
N ALA A 28 -16.18 0.50 4.15
CA ALA A 28 -15.74 -0.80 4.65
C ALA A 28 -16.85 -1.85 4.54
N SER A 29 -18.09 -1.51 4.93
CA SER A 29 -19.22 -2.43 4.84
C SER A 29 -19.57 -2.84 3.41
N ALA A 30 -19.49 -1.91 2.45
CA ALA A 30 -19.72 -2.23 1.04
C ALA A 30 -18.59 -3.12 0.47
N LEU A 31 -17.35 -2.88 0.84
CA LEU A 31 -16.20 -3.72 0.46
C LEU A 31 -16.30 -5.13 1.06
N HIS A 32 -16.67 -5.25 2.34
CA HIS A 32 -16.89 -6.56 2.99
C HIS A 32 -17.99 -7.34 2.28
N LYS A 33 -19.15 -6.69 2.04
CA LYS A 33 -20.25 -7.30 1.30
C LYS A 33 -19.80 -7.79 -0.07
N ARG A 34 -19.06 -6.94 -0.82
CA ARG A 34 -18.61 -7.29 -2.17
C ARG A 34 -17.59 -8.42 -2.16
N ALA A 35 -16.66 -8.44 -1.21
CA ALA A 35 -15.69 -9.52 -1.04
C ALA A 35 -16.37 -10.88 -0.79
N VAL A 36 -17.43 -10.89 0.03
CA VAL A 36 -18.21 -12.13 0.31
C VAL A 36 -19.01 -12.57 -0.92
N GLU A 37 -19.71 -11.64 -1.60
CA GLU A 37 -20.47 -11.93 -2.82
C GLU A 37 -19.60 -12.50 -3.94
N ARG A 38 -18.35 -12.07 -4.03
CA ARG A 38 -17.37 -12.53 -5.02
C ARG A 38 -16.62 -13.80 -4.59
N GLY A 39 -16.92 -14.33 -3.39
CA GLY A 39 -16.22 -15.52 -2.86
C GLY A 39 -14.75 -15.29 -2.49
N GLU A 40 -14.33 -14.03 -2.36
CA GLU A 40 -12.95 -13.65 -1.99
C GLU A 40 -12.69 -13.83 -0.48
N ALA A 41 -13.74 -13.75 0.33
CA ALA A 41 -13.66 -13.79 1.78
C ALA A 41 -14.97 -14.31 2.41
N GLN A 42 -14.91 -14.59 3.70
CA GLN A 42 -16.06 -14.98 4.50
C GLN A 42 -16.19 -14.04 5.70
N LEU A 43 -17.42 -13.87 6.20
CA LEU A 43 -17.64 -13.18 7.48
C LEU A 43 -17.70 -14.22 8.61
N THR A 44 -16.96 -13.97 9.68
CA THR A 44 -17.10 -14.73 10.93
C THR A 44 -18.42 -14.39 11.62
N ALA A 45 -18.81 -15.19 12.64
CA ALA A 45 -19.99 -14.91 13.45
C ALA A 45 -19.95 -13.55 14.17
N HIS A 46 -18.76 -12.96 14.31
CA HIS A 46 -18.54 -11.64 14.91
C HIS A 46 -18.39 -10.51 13.87
N GLY A 47 -18.66 -10.78 12.59
CA GLY A 47 -18.60 -9.79 11.53
C GLY A 47 -17.18 -9.44 11.03
N VAL A 48 -16.15 -10.22 11.43
CA VAL A 48 -14.79 -10.04 10.95
C VAL A 48 -14.65 -10.67 9.58
N LEU A 49 -14.04 -9.93 8.63
CA LEU A 49 -13.74 -10.44 7.30
C LEU A 49 -12.53 -11.39 7.34
N LEU A 50 -12.74 -12.63 6.93
CA LEU A 50 -11.71 -13.67 6.82
C LEU A 50 -11.40 -13.91 5.34
N ALA A 51 -10.21 -13.52 4.91
CA ALA A 51 -9.68 -13.78 3.57
C ALA A 51 -8.48 -14.74 3.63
N THR A 52 -8.29 -15.50 2.58
CA THR A 52 -7.12 -16.39 2.43
C THR A 52 -6.15 -15.80 1.43
N THR A 53 -4.85 -15.92 1.72
CA THR A 53 -3.79 -15.41 0.85
C THR A 53 -3.19 -16.50 -0.06
N GLY A 54 -3.83 -17.68 -0.12
CA GLY A 54 -3.36 -18.83 -0.90
C GLY A 54 -2.00 -19.33 -0.40
N GLU A 55 -1.11 -19.66 -1.32
CA GLU A 55 0.21 -20.20 -1.00
C GLU A 55 1.16 -19.16 -0.37
N ARG A 56 0.93 -17.87 -0.60
CA ARG A 56 1.77 -16.77 -0.12
C ARG A 56 1.21 -16.19 1.17
N THR A 57 1.68 -16.68 2.31
CA THR A 57 1.24 -16.27 3.65
C THR A 57 2.08 -15.15 4.26
N GLY A 58 3.03 -14.60 3.52
CA GLY A 58 3.95 -13.57 3.96
C GLY A 58 4.53 -12.77 2.80
N ARG A 59 5.39 -11.82 3.14
CA ARG A 59 6.10 -10.99 2.16
C ARG A 59 7.05 -11.81 1.28
N SER A 60 7.27 -11.31 0.05
CA SER A 60 8.21 -11.87 -0.92
C SER A 60 9.45 -10.96 -1.07
N PRO A 61 10.38 -10.92 -0.11
CA PRO A 61 11.49 -9.96 -0.11
C PRO A 61 12.47 -10.16 -1.26
N ASN A 62 12.48 -11.35 -1.87
CA ASN A 62 13.31 -11.64 -3.03
C ASN A 62 12.72 -11.11 -4.34
N ASP A 63 11.44 -10.81 -4.37
CA ASP A 63 10.68 -10.40 -5.56
C ASP A 63 10.35 -8.90 -5.54
N ARG A 64 11.10 -8.15 -4.73
CA ARG A 64 10.93 -6.72 -4.53
C ARG A 64 12.08 -5.95 -5.16
N PHE A 65 11.73 -4.93 -5.95
CA PHE A 65 12.68 -4.14 -6.73
C PHE A 65 12.33 -2.66 -6.69
N ILE A 66 13.34 -1.83 -6.89
CA ILE A 66 13.21 -0.39 -7.14
C ILE A 66 13.77 -0.12 -8.54
N VAL A 67 13.06 0.68 -9.34
CA VAL A 67 13.55 1.06 -10.67
C VAL A 67 14.81 1.92 -10.51
N ASP A 68 15.87 1.53 -11.20
CA ASP A 68 17.14 2.27 -11.20
C ASP A 68 17.04 3.45 -12.18
N GLU A 69 16.62 4.60 -11.66
CA GLU A 69 16.40 5.82 -12.42
C GLU A 69 17.41 6.90 -12.04
N PRO A 70 18.01 7.59 -13.03
CA PRO A 70 18.91 8.71 -12.77
C PRO A 70 18.24 9.80 -11.90
N GLY A 71 18.96 10.26 -10.88
CA GLY A 71 18.46 11.26 -9.93
C GLY A 71 17.71 10.70 -8.71
N PHE A 72 17.21 9.47 -8.78
CA PHE A 72 16.62 8.77 -7.63
C PHE A 72 17.54 7.66 -7.11
N ALA A 73 18.24 6.99 -7.99
CA ALA A 73 19.16 5.90 -7.68
C ALA A 73 20.25 6.29 -6.68
N ASP A 74 20.74 7.55 -6.77
CA ASP A 74 21.80 8.09 -5.90
C ASP A 74 21.36 8.22 -4.42
N HIS A 75 20.04 8.22 -4.16
CA HIS A 75 19.46 8.31 -2.83
C HIS A 75 18.96 6.97 -2.28
N VAL A 76 19.17 5.88 -3.02
CA VAL A 76 18.79 4.53 -2.61
C VAL A 76 20.00 3.80 -2.06
N TRP A 77 19.88 3.27 -0.85
CA TRP A 77 20.89 2.35 -0.32
C TRP A 77 20.73 0.98 -0.98
N TRP A 78 21.42 0.79 -2.10
CA TRP A 78 21.43 -0.46 -2.86
C TRP A 78 22.09 -1.61 -2.11
N GLY A 79 21.52 -2.83 -2.24
CA GLY A 79 22.05 -4.02 -1.59
C GLY A 79 21.09 -5.21 -1.60
N LYS A 80 21.21 -6.04 -0.61
CA LYS A 80 20.38 -7.27 -0.50
C LYS A 80 18.89 -6.98 -0.33
N VAL A 81 18.52 -5.83 0.22
CA VAL A 81 17.14 -5.44 0.51
C VAL A 81 16.56 -4.61 -0.64
N ASN A 82 17.25 -3.53 -1.01
CA ASN A 82 16.86 -2.68 -2.14
C ASN A 82 17.57 -3.17 -3.39
N LYS A 83 16.87 -3.92 -4.21
CA LYS A 83 17.41 -4.49 -5.44
C LYS A 83 17.03 -3.62 -6.63
N PRO A 84 17.97 -3.27 -7.50
CA PRO A 84 17.64 -2.50 -8.70
C PRO A 84 16.92 -3.36 -9.73
N THR A 85 16.07 -2.73 -10.52
CA THR A 85 15.54 -3.26 -11.78
C THR A 85 15.59 -2.18 -12.85
N SER A 86 15.63 -2.59 -14.12
CA SER A 86 15.68 -1.63 -15.22
C SER A 86 14.29 -1.03 -15.53
N ARG A 87 14.29 0.16 -16.14
CA ARG A 87 13.09 0.76 -16.70
C ARG A 87 12.40 -0.17 -17.70
N THR A 88 13.14 -0.88 -18.53
CA THR A 88 12.60 -1.81 -19.54
C THR A 88 11.80 -2.94 -18.89
N VAL A 89 12.30 -3.54 -17.82
CA VAL A 89 11.61 -4.57 -17.05
C VAL A 89 10.34 -4.00 -16.43
N PHE A 90 10.43 -2.83 -15.82
CA PHE A 90 9.29 -2.16 -15.21
C PHE A 90 8.18 -1.86 -16.24
N GLU A 91 8.53 -1.25 -17.39
CA GLU A 91 7.54 -0.90 -18.43
C GLU A 91 6.86 -2.17 -19.00
N GLY A 92 7.62 -3.23 -19.25
CA GLY A 92 7.06 -4.48 -19.75
C GLY A 92 6.05 -5.11 -18.78
N LEU A 93 6.36 -5.11 -17.48
CA LEU A 93 5.42 -5.58 -16.45
C LEU A 93 4.26 -4.61 -16.22
N LEU A 94 4.48 -3.30 -16.32
CA LEU A 94 3.42 -2.29 -16.23
C LEU A 94 2.37 -2.46 -17.32
N GLU A 95 2.78 -2.74 -18.56
CA GLU A 95 1.85 -3.01 -19.66
C GLU A 95 1.02 -4.27 -19.38
N LYS A 96 1.64 -5.34 -18.85
CA LYS A 96 0.92 -6.55 -18.45
C LYS A 96 -0.08 -6.28 -17.32
N VAL A 97 0.31 -5.51 -16.30
CA VAL A 97 -0.58 -5.13 -15.20
C VAL A 97 -1.77 -4.31 -15.71
N ARG A 98 -1.52 -3.34 -16.61
CA ARG A 98 -2.59 -2.54 -17.22
C ARG A 98 -3.56 -3.40 -17.99
N ALA A 99 -3.06 -4.23 -18.89
CA ALA A 99 -3.89 -5.12 -19.70
C ALA A 99 -4.73 -6.09 -18.83
N HIS A 100 -4.14 -6.59 -17.74
CA HIS A 100 -4.84 -7.45 -16.80
C HIS A 100 -5.96 -6.71 -16.05
N LEU A 101 -5.67 -5.51 -15.52
CA LEU A 101 -6.65 -4.72 -14.79
C LEU A 101 -7.75 -4.18 -15.72
N ASP A 102 -7.43 -3.80 -16.96
CA ASP A 102 -8.41 -3.35 -17.95
C ASP A 102 -9.39 -4.46 -18.36
N ALA A 103 -8.95 -5.71 -18.33
CA ALA A 103 -9.77 -6.89 -18.61
C ALA A 103 -10.57 -7.40 -17.40
N ALA A 104 -10.33 -6.85 -16.21
CA ALA A 104 -11.03 -7.29 -14.99
C ALA A 104 -12.51 -6.90 -15.03
N ASP A 105 -13.41 -7.79 -14.58
CA ASP A 105 -14.85 -7.51 -14.49
C ASP A 105 -15.16 -6.34 -13.56
N GLU A 106 -14.33 -6.18 -12.50
CA GLU A 106 -14.48 -5.13 -11.50
C GLU A 106 -13.11 -4.66 -11.00
N LEU A 107 -12.99 -3.34 -10.85
CA LEU A 107 -11.88 -2.70 -10.15
C LEU A 107 -12.36 -1.94 -8.93
N PHE A 108 -11.56 -1.97 -7.89
CA PHE A 108 -11.75 -1.22 -6.65
C PHE A 108 -10.64 -0.18 -6.51
N VAL A 109 -11.05 1.07 -6.52
CA VAL A 109 -10.14 2.22 -6.34
C VAL A 109 -10.35 2.79 -4.95
N LYS A 110 -9.26 2.94 -4.20
CA LYS A 110 -9.31 3.45 -2.84
C LYS A 110 -8.25 4.52 -2.64
N ASP A 111 -8.70 5.71 -2.23
CA ASP A 111 -7.86 6.85 -1.88
C ASP A 111 -7.71 6.94 -0.35
N ALA A 112 -6.52 7.33 0.11
CA ALA A 112 -6.18 7.49 1.51
C ALA A 112 -4.91 8.34 1.67
N HIS A 113 -4.46 8.53 2.91
CA HIS A 113 -3.16 9.12 3.22
C HIS A 113 -2.31 8.14 4.03
N CYS A 114 -0.99 8.19 3.83
CA CYS A 114 -0.02 7.54 4.69
C CYS A 114 0.66 8.60 5.56
N GLY A 115 0.57 8.46 6.88
CA GLY A 115 1.05 9.43 7.87
C GLY A 115 -0.10 10.22 8.50
N ALA A 116 -0.17 10.17 9.85
CA ALA A 116 -1.19 10.84 10.64
C ALA A 116 -0.91 12.34 10.86
N ASP A 117 0.34 12.78 10.65
CA ASP A 117 0.69 14.21 10.69
C ASP A 117 0.38 14.85 9.33
N SER A 118 -0.50 15.84 9.32
CA SER A 118 -0.95 16.53 8.09
C SER A 118 0.17 17.21 7.31
N ASN A 119 1.29 17.60 7.96
CA ASN A 119 2.45 18.19 7.31
C ASN A 119 3.24 17.17 6.47
N TYR A 120 3.12 15.90 6.81
CA TYR A 120 3.88 14.79 6.22
C TYR A 120 2.98 13.69 5.64
N ALA A 121 1.66 13.87 5.71
CA ALA A 121 0.68 12.96 5.14
C ALA A 121 0.86 12.86 3.61
N MET A 122 1.14 11.67 3.14
CA MET A 122 1.35 11.38 1.72
C MET A 122 0.04 10.85 1.10
N PRO A 123 -0.55 11.56 0.12
CA PRO A 123 -1.74 11.06 -0.57
C PRO A 123 -1.39 9.82 -1.41
N VAL A 124 -2.13 8.75 -1.21
CA VAL A 124 -1.90 7.46 -1.87
C VAL A 124 -3.19 6.89 -2.45
N ARG A 125 -3.06 6.08 -3.50
CA ARG A 125 -4.16 5.39 -4.18
C ARG A 125 -3.84 3.92 -4.35
N LEU A 126 -4.83 3.07 -4.14
CA LEU A 126 -4.82 1.68 -4.58
C LEU A 126 -5.81 1.49 -5.73
N VAL A 127 -5.38 0.76 -6.77
CA VAL A 127 -6.25 0.18 -7.81
C VAL A 127 -6.05 -1.33 -7.74
N THR A 128 -7.12 -2.10 -7.50
CA THR A 128 -7.04 -3.56 -7.37
C THR A 128 -8.30 -4.25 -7.89
N GLU A 129 -8.17 -5.48 -8.34
CA GLU A 129 -9.27 -6.34 -8.79
C GLU A 129 -10.00 -7.08 -7.65
N LYS A 130 -9.53 -6.97 -6.39
CA LYS A 130 -10.12 -7.66 -5.24
C LYS A 130 -10.69 -6.69 -4.22
N ALA A 131 -11.95 -6.89 -3.86
CA ALA A 131 -12.64 -6.07 -2.87
C ALA A 131 -12.01 -6.18 -1.47
N TRP A 132 -11.54 -7.37 -1.07
CA TRP A 132 -10.93 -7.56 0.25
C TRP A 132 -9.57 -6.84 0.39
N HIS A 133 -8.78 -6.70 -0.69
CA HIS A 133 -7.56 -5.91 -0.67
C HIS A 133 -7.86 -4.42 -0.50
N ALA A 134 -8.94 -3.93 -1.14
CA ALA A 134 -9.40 -2.56 -0.92
C ALA A 134 -9.92 -2.35 0.52
N ALA A 135 -10.55 -3.37 1.12
CA ALA A 135 -10.95 -3.34 2.54
C ALA A 135 -9.75 -3.33 3.49
N PHE A 136 -8.72 -4.13 3.21
CA PHE A 136 -7.46 -4.10 3.94
C PHE A 136 -6.82 -2.71 3.87
N TYR A 137 -6.70 -2.15 2.66
CA TYR A 137 -6.15 -0.81 2.44
C TYR A 137 -6.93 0.26 3.20
N HIS A 138 -8.26 0.21 3.19
CA HIS A 138 -9.13 1.13 3.91
C HIS A 138 -8.87 1.12 5.43
N ASN A 139 -8.55 -0.03 6.00
CA ASN A 139 -8.27 -0.15 7.42
C ASN A 139 -6.81 0.17 7.78
N MET A 140 -5.92 0.09 6.79
CA MET A 140 -4.49 0.24 7.01
C MET A 140 -4.01 1.68 6.94
N PHE A 141 -4.58 2.51 6.05
CA PHE A 141 -4.15 3.88 5.84
C PHE A 141 -5.09 4.90 6.48
N VAL A 142 -4.60 6.11 6.68
CA VAL A 142 -5.39 7.22 7.22
C VAL A 142 -6.52 7.53 6.25
N ARG A 143 -7.75 7.44 6.76
CA ARG A 143 -8.97 7.64 5.96
C ARG A 143 -9.16 9.12 5.70
N SER A 144 -9.43 9.44 4.44
CA SER A 144 -9.85 10.78 4.05
C SER A 144 -11.35 10.95 4.27
N GLU A 145 -11.76 12.13 4.68
CA GLU A 145 -13.17 12.51 4.69
C GLU A 145 -13.72 12.57 3.26
N PRO A 146 -15.02 12.29 3.04
CA PRO A 146 -15.61 12.30 1.70
C PRO A 146 -15.38 13.59 0.91
N SER A 147 -15.30 14.72 1.59
CA SER A 147 -15.01 16.04 0.98
C SER A 147 -13.59 16.15 0.43
N GLU A 148 -12.62 15.50 1.07
CA GLU A 148 -11.22 15.48 0.66
C GLU A 148 -10.98 14.57 -0.54
N LEU A 149 -11.84 13.55 -0.73
CA LEU A 149 -11.72 12.58 -1.82
C LEU A 149 -12.04 13.17 -3.19
N VAL A 150 -12.79 14.27 -3.27
CA VAL A 150 -13.18 14.91 -4.53
C VAL A 150 -11.96 15.47 -5.26
N ASP A 151 -11.05 16.08 -4.52
CA ASP A 151 -9.84 16.74 -5.05
C ASP A 151 -8.57 15.93 -4.78
N HIS A 152 -8.72 14.62 -4.42
CA HIS A 152 -7.58 13.77 -4.09
C HIS A 152 -6.68 13.54 -5.31
N VAL A 153 -5.44 14.00 -5.23
CA VAL A 153 -4.38 13.75 -6.20
C VAL A 153 -3.33 12.88 -5.54
N PRO A 154 -3.25 11.57 -5.89
CA PRO A 154 -2.27 10.69 -5.27
C PRO A 154 -0.85 11.08 -5.66
N GLN A 155 0.05 11.15 -4.68
CA GLN A 155 1.48 11.24 -4.93
C GLN A 155 2.04 9.89 -5.37
N TYR A 156 1.48 8.80 -4.82
CA TYR A 156 1.80 7.44 -5.24
C TYR A 156 0.53 6.63 -5.48
N THR A 157 0.56 5.87 -6.57
CA THR A 157 -0.51 4.92 -6.92
C THR A 157 0.04 3.51 -6.96
N ILE A 158 -0.69 2.57 -6.35
CA ILE A 158 -0.41 1.14 -6.42
C ILE A 158 -1.38 0.51 -7.43
N LEU A 159 -0.84 -0.12 -8.47
CA LEU A 159 -1.57 -1.01 -9.35
C LEU A 159 -1.33 -2.45 -8.89
N HIS A 160 -2.36 -3.08 -8.36
CA HIS A 160 -2.29 -4.38 -7.71
C HIS A 160 -3.11 -5.41 -8.49
N ALA A 161 -2.42 -6.37 -9.09
CA ALA A 161 -2.96 -7.46 -9.90
C ALA A 161 -2.56 -8.83 -9.29
N PRO A 162 -3.20 -9.27 -8.18
CA PRO A 162 -2.78 -10.45 -7.44
C PRO A 162 -2.86 -11.76 -8.24
N GLU A 163 -3.74 -11.83 -9.25
CA GLU A 163 -3.88 -13.00 -10.13
C GLU A 163 -2.88 -13.02 -11.30
N LEU A 164 -2.20 -11.89 -11.55
CA LEU A 164 -1.21 -11.80 -12.63
C LEU A 164 0.14 -12.34 -12.17
N LEU A 165 0.55 -13.48 -12.73
CA LEU A 165 1.89 -14.02 -12.52
C LEU A 165 2.86 -13.53 -13.61
N ALA A 166 4.06 -13.15 -13.22
CA ALA A 166 5.16 -12.91 -14.13
C ALA A 166 5.82 -14.24 -14.58
N ASP A 167 6.47 -14.20 -15.73
CA ASP A 167 7.35 -15.29 -16.19
C ASP A 167 8.82 -14.89 -15.92
N PRO A 168 9.52 -15.55 -14.96
CA PRO A 168 10.91 -15.22 -14.64
C PRO A 168 11.87 -15.34 -15.82
N GLN A 169 11.55 -16.16 -16.83
CA GLN A 169 12.40 -16.34 -17.99
C GLN A 169 12.29 -15.18 -19.01
N VAL A 170 11.20 -14.42 -18.95
CA VAL A 170 10.88 -13.36 -19.91
C VAL A 170 10.89 -11.98 -19.24
N ASP A 171 10.35 -11.88 -18.03
CA ASP A 171 10.02 -10.59 -17.40
C ASP A 171 11.15 -10.00 -16.55
N GLY A 172 12.28 -10.70 -16.41
CA GLY A 172 13.44 -10.17 -15.66
C GLY A 172 13.24 -10.07 -14.15
N VAL A 173 12.36 -10.90 -13.59
CA VAL A 173 12.07 -11.03 -12.16
C VAL A 173 12.44 -12.44 -11.64
N ASN A 174 12.42 -12.64 -10.32
CA ASN A 174 12.91 -13.89 -9.73
C ASN A 174 11.87 -15.01 -9.65
N SER A 175 10.59 -14.66 -9.63
CA SER A 175 9.47 -15.62 -9.54
C SER A 175 8.22 -15.05 -10.23
N GLY A 176 7.10 -15.76 -10.14
CA GLY A 176 5.81 -15.24 -10.61
C GLY A 176 5.29 -14.03 -9.83
N VAL A 177 5.89 -13.75 -8.65
CA VAL A 177 5.56 -12.57 -7.84
C VAL A 177 6.50 -11.42 -8.19
N PHE A 178 5.97 -10.21 -8.20
CA PHE A 178 6.78 -9.01 -8.33
C PHE A 178 6.17 -7.83 -7.54
N VAL A 179 7.04 -7.04 -6.93
CA VAL A 179 6.73 -5.75 -6.28
C VAL A 179 7.76 -4.76 -6.78
N ILE A 180 7.37 -3.84 -7.64
CA ILE A 180 8.31 -2.89 -8.26
C ILE A 180 7.89 -1.45 -7.96
N LEU A 181 8.81 -0.67 -7.40
CA LEU A 181 8.62 0.73 -7.05
C LEU A 181 9.33 1.62 -8.10
N ALA A 182 8.56 2.42 -8.83
CA ALA A 182 9.05 3.48 -9.71
C ALA A 182 8.89 4.83 -9.00
N LEU A 183 9.91 5.22 -8.23
CA LEU A 183 9.85 6.35 -7.31
C LEU A 183 9.69 7.69 -8.04
N ASP A 184 10.32 7.85 -9.19
CA ASP A 184 10.24 9.01 -10.07
C ASP A 184 8.85 9.23 -10.66
N ARG A 185 8.08 8.14 -10.80
CA ARG A 185 6.76 8.15 -11.44
C ARG A 185 5.60 8.15 -10.44
N GLY A 186 5.89 8.09 -9.16
CA GLY A 186 4.84 7.93 -8.15
C GLY A 186 4.02 6.63 -8.34
N LEU A 187 4.64 5.55 -8.84
CA LEU A 187 3.93 4.33 -9.23
C LEU A 187 4.55 3.08 -8.61
N VAL A 188 3.69 2.20 -8.11
CA VAL A 188 4.04 0.86 -7.64
C VAL A 188 3.22 -0.15 -8.40
N ILE A 189 3.85 -1.22 -8.89
CA ILE A 189 3.15 -2.37 -9.46
C ILE A 189 3.38 -3.60 -8.57
N ILE A 190 2.30 -4.33 -8.28
CA ILE A 190 2.34 -5.57 -7.50
C ILE A 190 1.56 -6.63 -8.24
N GLY A 191 2.18 -7.77 -8.50
CA GLY A 191 1.53 -8.92 -9.14
C GLY A 191 1.87 -10.24 -8.47
N GLY A 192 1.02 -11.25 -8.68
CA GLY A 192 1.23 -12.63 -8.28
C GLY A 192 1.19 -12.91 -6.77
N SER A 193 0.74 -11.94 -5.96
CA SER A 193 0.65 -12.12 -4.51
C SER A 193 -0.67 -11.62 -3.95
N HIS A 194 -1.37 -12.50 -3.24
CA HIS A 194 -2.55 -12.14 -2.45
C HIS A 194 -2.20 -11.59 -1.07
N TYR A 195 -0.93 -11.63 -0.65
CA TYR A 195 -0.54 -11.12 0.66
C TYR A 195 -0.62 -9.59 0.71
N ALA A 196 -1.69 -9.08 1.31
CA ALA A 196 -2.00 -7.64 1.36
C ALA A 196 -0.92 -6.78 2.04
N GLY A 197 -0.07 -7.40 2.89
CA GLY A 197 1.07 -6.72 3.51
C GLY A 197 2.11 -6.17 2.52
N GLU A 198 2.13 -6.63 1.26
CA GLU A 198 2.98 -6.02 0.22
C GLU A 198 2.50 -4.60 -0.13
N ILE A 199 1.18 -4.36 -0.17
CA ILE A 199 0.58 -3.04 -0.38
C ILE A 199 1.07 -2.06 0.69
N LYS A 200 0.93 -2.45 1.97
CA LYS A 200 1.36 -1.68 3.13
C LYS A 200 2.85 -1.36 3.05
N LYS A 201 3.68 -2.40 2.91
CA LYS A 201 5.15 -2.25 2.99
C LYS A 201 5.75 -1.56 1.76
N ALA A 202 5.10 -1.56 0.62
CA ALA A 202 5.51 -0.75 -0.53
C ALA A 202 5.44 0.74 -0.19
N ILE A 203 4.31 1.20 0.35
CA ILE A 203 4.12 2.61 0.74
C ILE A 203 5.06 2.99 1.89
N PHE A 204 5.25 2.12 2.88
CA PHE A 204 6.18 2.41 3.98
C PHE A 204 7.63 2.50 3.51
N THR A 205 8.02 1.74 2.47
CA THR A 205 9.34 1.91 1.85
C THR A 205 9.47 3.29 1.20
N ILE A 206 8.42 3.78 0.57
CA ILE A 206 8.39 5.12 -0.02
C ILE A 206 8.52 6.19 1.09
N MET A 207 7.79 6.05 2.20
CA MET A 207 7.93 6.96 3.34
C MET A 207 9.38 6.97 3.88
N ASN A 208 10.00 5.78 4.00
CA ASN A 208 11.40 5.65 4.42
C ASN A 208 12.39 6.27 3.42
N HIS A 209 12.01 6.44 2.17
CA HIS A 209 12.81 7.13 1.15
C HIS A 209 12.63 8.65 1.20
N ILE A 210 11.38 9.14 1.32
CA ILE A 210 11.08 10.58 1.17
C ILE A 210 11.27 11.39 2.47
N LEU A 211 10.99 10.82 3.63
CA LEU A 211 11.00 11.54 4.90
C LEU A 211 12.39 12.01 5.35
N PRO A 212 13.49 11.23 5.18
CA PRO A 212 14.81 11.70 5.53
C PRO A 212 15.24 12.97 4.78
N ALA A 213 14.85 13.13 3.52
CA ALA A 213 15.10 14.35 2.76
C ALA A 213 14.37 15.58 3.30
N LYS A 214 13.33 15.37 4.13
CA LYS A 214 12.58 16.42 4.84
C LYS A 214 13.05 16.61 6.29
N GLY A 215 14.13 15.92 6.71
CA GLY A 215 14.62 15.97 8.08
C GLY A 215 13.81 15.14 9.09
N ILE A 216 12.91 14.29 8.62
CA ILE A 216 12.06 13.43 9.45
C ILE A 216 12.65 12.02 9.52
N MET A 217 12.73 11.47 10.72
CA MET A 217 13.24 10.11 10.94
C MET A 217 12.11 9.07 10.82
N PRO A 218 12.08 8.25 9.76
CA PRO A 218 11.18 7.12 9.68
C PRO A 218 11.70 5.96 10.54
N MET A 219 10.78 5.28 11.24
CA MET A 219 11.15 4.23 12.21
C MET A 219 10.22 3.02 12.08
N HIS A 220 10.82 1.82 12.01
CA HIS A 220 10.09 0.57 12.18
C HIS A 220 10.07 0.20 13.66
N CYS A 221 9.12 0.74 14.38
CA CYS A 221 8.91 0.56 15.81
C CYS A 221 7.44 0.64 16.16
N SER A 222 7.02 0.12 17.29
CA SER A 222 5.75 0.50 17.91
C SER A 222 5.95 1.67 18.87
N ALA A 223 4.86 2.42 19.11
CA ALA A 223 4.88 3.59 19.98
C ALA A 223 3.63 3.70 20.85
N ASN A 224 3.78 4.15 22.07
CA ASN A 224 2.67 4.53 22.95
C ASN A 224 2.99 5.84 23.69
N THR A 225 1.96 6.46 24.28
CA THR A 225 2.11 7.72 24.99
C THR A 225 1.28 7.74 26.28
N ASP A 226 1.75 8.48 27.26
CA ASP A 226 0.97 8.85 28.46
C ASP A 226 0.29 10.24 28.31
N GLY A 227 0.32 10.81 27.09
CA GLY A 227 -0.18 12.13 26.78
C GLY A 227 0.87 13.25 26.97
N LYS A 228 2.04 12.91 27.49
CA LYS A 228 3.16 13.83 27.74
C LYS A 228 4.42 13.39 27.03
N ASP A 229 4.79 12.13 27.23
CA ASP A 229 5.96 11.52 26.63
C ASP A 229 5.58 10.30 25.77
N ALA A 230 6.27 10.11 24.65
CA ALA A 230 6.15 8.93 23.80
C ALA A 230 7.26 7.91 24.11
N ALA A 231 6.89 6.64 24.24
CA ALA A 231 7.83 5.53 24.32
C ALA A 231 7.88 4.78 22.99
N LEU A 232 9.08 4.51 22.50
CA LEU A 232 9.34 3.81 21.26
C LEU A 232 9.94 2.43 21.51
N PHE A 233 9.36 1.41 20.86
CA PHE A 233 9.77 0.01 21.04
C PHE A 233 10.39 -0.52 19.75
N PHE A 234 11.69 -0.68 19.74
CA PHE A 234 12.45 -1.27 18.64
C PHE A 234 12.72 -2.76 18.88
N GLY A 235 12.79 -3.53 17.82
CA GLY A 235 13.12 -4.93 17.89
C GLY A 235 12.78 -5.66 16.58
N LEU A 236 13.28 -6.88 16.43
CA LEU A 236 12.96 -7.74 15.29
C LEU A 236 11.52 -8.24 15.34
N SER A 237 11.04 -8.84 14.24
CA SER A 237 9.72 -9.48 14.20
C SER A 237 9.61 -10.56 15.29
N GLY A 238 8.48 -10.61 16.00
CA GLY A 238 8.23 -11.60 17.05
C GLY A 238 8.92 -11.34 18.40
N THR A 239 9.62 -10.20 18.58
CA THR A 239 10.27 -9.85 19.85
C THR A 239 9.34 -9.23 20.89
N GLY A 240 8.07 -9.00 20.54
CA GLY A 240 7.05 -8.50 21.46
C GLY A 240 6.84 -6.98 21.42
N LYS A 241 7.30 -6.25 20.38
CA LYS A 241 7.08 -4.80 20.25
C LYS A 241 5.62 -4.41 20.43
N THR A 242 4.72 -5.00 19.63
CA THR A 242 3.27 -4.76 19.69
C THR A 242 2.69 -5.09 21.06
N THR A 243 3.13 -6.21 21.68
CA THR A 243 2.66 -6.61 23.00
C THR A 243 3.06 -5.63 24.09
N LEU A 244 4.31 -5.14 24.05
CA LEU A 244 4.81 -4.18 25.03
C LEU A 244 4.19 -2.80 24.87
N SER A 245 3.93 -2.36 23.64
CA SER A 245 3.31 -1.06 23.38
C SER A 245 1.81 -1.01 23.71
N ALA A 246 1.14 -2.16 23.76
CA ALA A 246 -0.29 -2.29 24.13
C ALA A 246 -0.51 -2.27 25.65
N ASP A 247 0.15 -1.36 26.37
CA ASP A 247 -0.02 -1.15 27.80
C ASP A 247 -1.39 -0.51 28.09
N PRO A 248 -2.22 -1.08 28.99
CA PRO A 248 -3.56 -0.53 29.30
C PRO A 248 -3.52 0.85 29.96
N HIS A 249 -2.37 1.28 30.49
CA HIS A 249 -2.18 2.60 31.13
C HIS A 249 -1.62 3.66 30.18
N ARG A 250 -1.32 3.31 28.93
CA ARG A 250 -0.78 4.22 27.91
C ARG A 250 -1.58 4.10 26.63
N ALA A 251 -1.82 5.21 25.94
CA ALA A 251 -2.50 5.21 24.67
C ALA A 251 -1.56 4.70 23.56
N LEU A 252 -1.99 3.71 22.78
CA LEU A 252 -1.25 3.24 21.60
C LEU A 252 -1.22 4.34 20.55
N VAL A 253 -0.04 4.71 20.05
CA VAL A 253 0.14 5.58 18.88
C VAL A 253 0.09 4.74 17.60
N GLY A 254 0.81 3.62 17.59
CA GLY A 254 0.80 2.64 16.51
C GLY A 254 1.73 1.46 16.82
N ASP A 255 1.63 0.39 16.05
CA ASP A 255 2.32 -0.85 16.38
C ASP A 255 3.44 -1.25 15.39
N ASP A 256 3.60 -0.54 14.23
CA ASP A 256 4.53 -0.98 13.18
C ASP A 256 5.50 0.11 12.69
N GLU A 257 5.04 1.20 12.06
CA GLU A 257 5.92 2.22 11.50
C GLU A 257 5.47 3.65 11.80
N HIS A 258 6.44 4.50 12.13
CA HIS A 258 6.25 5.87 12.59
C HIS A 258 7.23 6.83 11.93
N GLY A 259 6.87 8.12 11.90
CA GLY A 259 7.77 9.24 11.65
C GLY A 259 8.05 10.01 12.93
N TRP A 260 9.26 10.52 13.07
CA TRP A 260 9.65 11.41 14.18
C TRP A 260 10.07 12.75 13.61
N SER A 261 9.25 13.76 13.83
CA SER A 261 9.46 15.16 13.48
C SER A 261 9.86 15.99 14.71
N ASP A 262 10.11 17.28 14.51
CA ASP A 262 10.33 18.21 15.60
C ASP A 262 9.08 18.38 16.51
N ASP A 263 7.89 18.12 15.96
CA ASP A 263 6.61 18.19 16.69
C ASP A 263 6.26 16.89 17.42
N GLY A 264 7.05 15.82 17.24
CA GLY A 264 6.85 14.54 17.91
C GLY A 264 6.74 13.34 16.97
N VAL A 265 6.20 12.24 17.49
CA VAL A 265 6.06 10.96 16.79
C VAL A 265 4.66 10.82 16.23
N PHE A 266 4.54 10.42 14.96
CA PHE A 266 3.27 10.16 14.31
C PHE A 266 3.25 8.79 13.63
N ASN A 267 2.09 8.16 13.63
CA ASN A 267 1.87 6.87 12.98
C ASN A 267 1.78 7.03 11.45
N PHE A 268 2.30 6.06 10.69
CA PHE A 268 2.07 5.99 9.24
C PHE A 268 0.70 5.43 8.90
N GLU A 269 0.15 4.63 9.79
CA GLU A 269 -1.14 3.96 9.64
C GLU A 269 -2.30 4.81 10.13
N GLY A 270 -3.50 4.49 9.62
CA GLY A 270 -4.77 4.95 10.17
C GLY A 270 -5.24 3.94 11.22
N GLY A 271 -4.99 4.19 12.47
CA GLY A 271 -5.40 3.33 13.57
C GLY A 271 -6.76 3.69 14.12
#